data_fed146a9adad3b28e613c266e6aaf177
#
_entry.id   fed146a9adad3b28e613c266e6aaf177
#
_cell.length_a   1.000
_cell.length_b   1.000
_cell.length_c   1.000
_cell.angle_alpha   90.00
_cell.angle_beta   90.00
_cell.angle_gamma   90.00
#
_symmetry.space_group_name_H-M   'P 1'
#
loop_
_entity.id
_entity.type
_entity.pdbx_description
1 polymer ?
#
loop_
_entity_poly.entity_id
_entity_poly.type
_entity_poly.pdbx_seq_one_letter_code
_entity_poly.pdbx_strand_id
1 'polypeptide(L)'
;MRVGYLMGRARASLLSGLDAELARFGLSGMQFAVLKHLSEGSARTAADLCRFMQYDTGAMTRILDRLEAKALVRRERSREDRRAVVLRVSASGRGQLPRLAAAAARVLDGHLAGFAPAEIEALQGYLGRMIANGQTQGENRHTGTGGKP
;
A
#
# COMPACT_ATOMS: atom_id res chain seq x y z
N MET A 1 13.28 7.99 21.08
CA MET A 1 11.81 8.15 20.81
C MET A 1 11.47 9.15 19.68
N ARG A 2 12.38 10.01 19.26
CA ARG A 2 12.15 11.01 18.18
C ARG A 2 11.94 10.38 16.79
N VAL A 3 12.60 9.25 16.50
CA VAL A 3 12.52 8.57 15.19
C VAL A 3 11.10 8.13 14.85
N GLY A 4 10.39 7.46 15.74
CA GLY A 4 9.02 7.02 15.50
C GLY A 4 8.06 8.17 15.20
N TYR A 5 8.19 9.29 15.93
CA TYR A 5 7.43 10.50 15.68
C TYR A 5 7.71 11.08 14.28
N LEU A 6 9.00 11.18 13.91
CA LEU A 6 9.40 11.69 12.60
C LEU A 6 8.91 10.81 11.46
N MET A 7 8.98 9.48 11.62
CA MET A 7 8.42 8.53 10.64
C MET A 7 6.92 8.71 10.46
N GLY A 8 6.17 8.86 11.56
CA GLY A 8 4.73 9.13 11.51
C GLY A 8 4.41 10.44 10.78
N ARG A 9 5.19 11.50 11.07
CA ARG A 9 5.07 12.80 10.40
C ARG A 9 5.41 12.74 8.91
N ALA A 10 6.51 12.08 8.56
CA ALA A 10 6.93 11.91 7.17
C ALA A 10 5.86 11.14 6.37
N ARG A 11 5.36 10.03 6.94
CA ARG A 11 4.26 9.27 6.33
C ARG A 11 3.01 10.12 6.12
N ALA A 12 2.59 10.88 7.13
CA ALA A 12 1.40 11.73 7.04
C ALA A 12 1.56 12.82 5.97
N SER A 13 2.74 13.46 5.90
CA SER A 13 3.06 14.46 4.87
C SER A 13 3.02 13.86 3.48
N LEU A 14 3.64 12.70 3.28
CA LEU A 14 3.65 12.01 1.99
C LEU A 14 2.24 11.61 1.54
N LEU A 15 1.42 11.04 2.43
CA LEU A 15 0.05 10.66 2.11
C LEU A 15 -0.81 11.88 1.78
N SER A 16 -0.68 12.98 2.50
CA SER A 16 -1.37 14.23 2.20
C SER A 16 -0.99 14.79 0.84
N GLY A 17 0.29 14.77 0.50
CA GLY A 17 0.79 15.18 -0.82
C GLY A 17 0.26 14.28 -1.94
N LEU A 18 0.22 12.97 -1.72
CA LEU A 18 -0.35 12.02 -2.67
C LEU A 18 -1.85 12.25 -2.87
N ASP A 19 -2.61 12.44 -1.81
CA ASP A 19 -4.04 12.73 -1.89
C ASP A 19 -4.31 14.01 -2.70
N ALA A 20 -3.57 15.07 -2.43
CA ALA A 20 -3.69 16.33 -3.14
C ALA A 20 -3.37 16.20 -4.65
N GLU A 21 -2.27 15.52 -4.99
CA GLU A 21 -1.82 15.33 -6.36
C GLU A 21 -2.74 14.38 -7.14
N LEU A 22 -3.24 13.32 -6.50
CA LEU A 22 -4.09 12.31 -7.13
C LEU A 22 -5.56 12.71 -7.20
N ALA A 23 -5.99 13.72 -6.46
CA ALA A 23 -7.37 14.24 -6.48
C ALA A 23 -7.82 14.63 -7.89
N ARG A 24 -6.92 15.15 -8.74
CA ARG A 24 -7.19 15.48 -10.15
C ARG A 24 -7.56 14.28 -11.01
N PHE A 25 -7.21 13.07 -10.57
CA PHE A 25 -7.63 11.79 -11.18
C PHE A 25 -8.84 11.20 -10.48
N GLY A 26 -9.41 11.88 -9.48
CA GLY A 26 -10.50 11.40 -8.67
C GLY A 26 -10.12 10.26 -7.73
N LEU A 27 -8.83 10.13 -7.36
CA LEU A 27 -8.29 9.06 -6.54
C LEU A 27 -7.58 9.62 -5.31
N SER A 28 -7.54 8.81 -4.24
CA SER A 28 -6.69 9.04 -3.08
C SER A 28 -5.36 8.29 -3.22
N GLY A 29 -4.35 8.68 -2.44
CA GLY A 29 -3.08 7.97 -2.36
C GLY A 29 -3.25 6.51 -1.98
N MET A 30 -4.21 6.22 -1.08
CA MET A 30 -4.51 4.86 -0.66
C MET A 30 -5.14 4.02 -1.79
N GLN A 31 -6.04 4.61 -2.57
CA GLN A 31 -6.61 3.96 -3.75
C GLN A 31 -5.54 3.64 -4.80
N PHE A 32 -4.62 4.57 -5.02
CA PHE A 32 -3.48 4.34 -5.91
C PHE A 32 -2.58 3.21 -5.38
N ALA A 33 -2.27 3.18 -4.08
CA ALA A 33 -1.47 2.12 -3.48
C ALA A 33 -2.11 0.73 -3.67
N VAL A 34 -3.43 0.61 -3.49
CA VAL A 34 -4.18 -0.62 -3.75
C VAL A 34 -4.05 -1.04 -5.23
N LEU A 35 -4.28 -0.12 -6.17
CA LEU A 35 -4.15 -0.41 -7.61
C LEU A 35 -2.73 -0.87 -7.95
N LYS A 36 -1.71 -0.25 -7.38
CA LYS A 36 -0.31 -0.61 -7.58
C LYS A 36 -0.02 -2.02 -7.09
N HIS A 37 -0.37 -2.37 -5.85
CA HIS A 37 -0.16 -3.70 -5.30
C HIS A 37 -0.86 -4.80 -6.10
N LEU A 38 -2.10 -4.55 -6.55
CA LEU A 38 -2.83 -5.48 -7.39
C LEU A 38 -2.19 -5.64 -8.77
N SER A 39 -1.68 -4.56 -9.37
CA SER A 39 -1.08 -4.57 -10.70
C SER A 39 0.28 -5.27 -10.72
N GLU A 40 1.05 -5.15 -9.64
CA GLU A 40 2.35 -5.78 -9.46
C GLU A 40 2.24 -7.26 -9.04
N GLY A 41 1.03 -7.72 -8.70
CA GLY A 41 0.79 -9.09 -8.24
C GLY A 41 1.26 -9.37 -6.82
N SER A 42 1.67 -8.36 -6.06
CA SER A 42 2.05 -8.47 -4.65
C SER A 42 0.86 -8.77 -3.72
N ALA A 43 -0.35 -8.45 -4.17
CA ALA A 43 -1.61 -8.80 -3.53
C ALA A 43 -2.61 -9.31 -4.57
N ARG A 44 -3.45 -10.27 -4.19
CA ARG A 44 -4.51 -10.83 -5.05
C ARG A 44 -5.89 -10.80 -4.39
N THR A 45 -5.94 -10.67 -3.08
CA THR A 45 -7.17 -10.67 -2.27
C THR A 45 -7.24 -9.45 -1.36
N ALA A 46 -8.42 -9.17 -0.82
CA ALA A 46 -8.58 -8.12 0.20
C ALA A 46 -7.75 -8.42 1.46
N ALA A 47 -7.66 -9.70 1.84
CA ALA A 47 -6.84 -10.12 2.98
C ALA A 47 -5.34 -9.86 2.73
N ASP A 48 -4.84 -10.10 1.51
CA ASP A 48 -3.45 -9.77 1.15
C ASP A 48 -3.19 -8.26 1.30
N LEU A 49 -4.09 -7.43 0.77
CA LEU A 49 -3.97 -5.97 0.88
C LEU A 49 -3.95 -5.50 2.32
N CYS A 50 -4.86 -6.01 3.17
CA CYS A 50 -4.87 -5.68 4.60
C CYS A 50 -3.56 -6.05 5.28
N ARG A 51 -3.02 -7.23 5.00
CA ARG A 51 -1.75 -7.72 5.56
C ARG A 51 -0.55 -6.89 5.10
N PHE A 52 -0.41 -6.65 3.79
CA PHE A 52 0.72 -5.89 3.23
C PHE A 52 0.68 -4.42 3.63
N MET A 53 -0.49 -3.82 3.62
CA MET A 53 -0.65 -2.40 3.92
C MET A 53 -0.89 -2.12 5.41
N GLN A 54 -1.00 -3.18 6.23
CA GLN A 54 -1.38 -3.09 7.65
C GLN A 54 -2.61 -2.21 7.85
N TYR A 55 -3.66 -2.52 7.10
CA TYR A 55 -4.85 -1.70 7.00
C TYR A 55 -6.08 -2.43 7.52
N ASP A 56 -7.04 -1.67 8.08
CA ASP A 56 -8.29 -2.21 8.60
C ASP A 56 -9.17 -2.82 7.50
N THR A 57 -9.76 -3.96 7.79
CA THR A 57 -10.59 -4.73 6.85
C THR A 57 -11.82 -3.93 6.37
N GLY A 58 -12.50 -3.23 7.27
CA GLY A 58 -13.66 -2.42 6.92
C GLY A 58 -13.29 -1.23 6.04
N ALA A 59 -12.18 -0.55 6.36
CA ALA A 59 -11.67 0.54 5.54
C ALA A 59 -11.20 0.06 4.18
N MET A 60 -10.55 -1.11 4.09
CA MET A 60 -10.13 -1.72 2.83
C MET A 60 -11.34 -2.06 1.96
N THR A 61 -12.40 -2.62 2.53
CA THR A 61 -13.65 -2.90 1.82
C THR A 61 -14.20 -1.65 1.16
N ARG A 62 -14.27 -0.53 1.90
CA ARG A 62 -14.74 0.76 1.34
C ARG A 62 -13.86 1.29 0.21
N ILE A 63 -12.54 1.09 0.30
CA ILE A 63 -11.61 1.48 -0.78
C ILE A 63 -11.89 0.65 -2.02
N LEU A 64 -12.03 -0.66 -1.87
CA LEU A 64 -12.30 -1.58 -2.98
C LEU A 64 -13.65 -1.30 -3.64
N ASP A 65 -14.70 -1.03 -2.85
CA ASP A 65 -16.02 -0.68 -3.38
C ASP A 65 -15.97 0.61 -4.22
N ARG A 66 -15.21 1.61 -3.79
CA ARG A 66 -15.01 2.85 -4.56
C ARG A 66 -14.21 2.63 -5.84
N LEU A 67 -13.19 1.77 -5.81
CA LEU A 67 -12.41 1.42 -7.01
C LEU A 67 -13.24 0.60 -8.00
N GLU A 68 -14.09 -0.29 -7.51
CA GLU A 68 -15.00 -1.06 -8.34
C GLU A 68 -16.10 -0.18 -8.97
N ALA A 69 -16.67 0.75 -8.20
CA ALA A 69 -17.63 1.75 -8.71
C ALA A 69 -17.02 2.64 -9.81
N LYS A 70 -15.70 2.88 -9.77
CA LYS A 70 -14.94 3.59 -10.82
C LYS A 70 -14.51 2.66 -11.97
N ALA A 71 -14.90 1.41 -11.96
CA ALA A 71 -14.49 0.40 -12.94
C ALA A 71 -12.96 0.22 -13.06
N LEU A 72 -12.19 0.49 -12.00
CA LEU A 72 -10.73 0.35 -11.98
C LEU A 72 -10.29 -1.02 -11.46
N VAL A 73 -11.11 -1.65 -10.63
CA VAL A 73 -10.91 -2.99 -10.07
C VAL A 73 -12.17 -3.82 -10.30
N ARG A 74 -12.01 -5.13 -10.44
CA ARG A 74 -13.09 -6.11 -10.51
C ARG A 74 -12.85 -7.20 -9.48
N ARG A 75 -13.93 -7.68 -8.87
CA ARG A 75 -13.97 -8.89 -8.05
C ARG A 75 -14.33 -10.07 -8.93
N GLU A 76 -13.54 -11.12 -8.92
CA GLU A 76 -13.75 -12.34 -9.68
C GLU A 76 -13.67 -13.54 -8.73
N ARG A 77 -14.45 -14.58 -8.99
CA ARG A 77 -14.27 -15.85 -8.28
C ARG A 77 -12.96 -16.50 -8.74
N SER A 78 -12.17 -17.00 -7.81
CA SER A 78 -10.96 -17.75 -8.16
C SER A 78 -11.34 -18.99 -8.99
N ARG A 79 -10.53 -19.29 -10.00
CA ARG A 79 -10.67 -20.52 -10.79
C ARG A 79 -10.15 -21.74 -10.03
N GLU A 80 -9.22 -21.52 -9.09
CA GLU A 80 -8.59 -22.57 -8.29
C GLU A 80 -9.43 -22.92 -7.06
N ASP A 81 -10.03 -21.91 -6.41
CA ASP A 81 -10.94 -22.07 -5.28
C ASP A 81 -12.16 -21.17 -5.47
N ARG A 82 -13.30 -21.76 -5.81
CA ARG A 82 -14.57 -21.04 -6.04
C ARG A 82 -15.10 -20.29 -4.82
N ARG A 83 -14.55 -20.54 -3.62
CA ARG A 83 -14.91 -19.82 -2.39
C ARG A 83 -14.09 -18.54 -2.23
N ALA A 84 -12.95 -18.44 -2.90
CA ALA A 84 -12.07 -17.29 -2.82
C ALA A 84 -12.46 -16.24 -3.87
N VAL A 85 -12.49 -14.96 -3.43
CA VAL A 85 -12.65 -13.80 -4.29
C VAL A 85 -11.29 -13.20 -4.56
N VAL A 86 -10.91 -13.10 -5.82
CA VAL A 86 -9.69 -12.44 -6.28
C VAL A 86 -10.01 -11.09 -6.87
N LEU A 87 -9.08 -10.17 -6.70
CA LEU A 87 -9.15 -8.80 -7.20
C LEU A 87 -8.31 -8.68 -8.47
N ARG A 88 -8.84 -8.01 -9.46
CA ARG A 88 -8.15 -7.73 -10.73
C ARG A 88 -8.24 -6.26 -11.07
N VAL A 89 -7.12 -5.67 -11.45
CA VAL A 89 -7.11 -4.34 -12.06
C VAL A 89 -7.71 -4.46 -13.47
N SER A 90 -8.70 -3.63 -13.77
CA SER A 90 -9.36 -3.61 -15.08
C SER A 90 -8.43 -3.05 -16.17
N ALA A 91 -8.84 -3.13 -17.43
CA ALA A 91 -8.12 -2.47 -18.53
C ALA A 91 -8.05 -0.96 -18.32
N SER A 92 -9.14 -0.33 -17.87
CA SER A 92 -9.18 1.09 -17.53
C SER A 92 -8.22 1.43 -16.38
N GLY A 93 -8.21 0.60 -15.31
CA GLY A 93 -7.28 0.77 -14.19
C GLY A 93 -5.82 0.67 -14.63
N ARG A 94 -5.47 -0.34 -15.44
CA ARG A 94 -4.13 -0.49 -16.00
C ARG A 94 -3.71 0.70 -16.88
N GLY A 95 -4.63 1.20 -17.69
CA GLY A 95 -4.37 2.37 -18.54
C GLY A 95 -4.08 3.66 -17.76
N GLN A 96 -4.62 3.78 -16.54
CA GLN A 96 -4.38 4.95 -15.69
C GLN A 96 -3.07 4.85 -14.87
N LEU A 97 -2.59 3.65 -14.58
CA LEU A 97 -1.44 3.43 -13.70
C LEU A 97 -0.19 4.24 -14.06
N PRO A 98 0.25 4.36 -15.34
CA PRO A 98 1.44 5.14 -15.66
C PRO A 98 1.32 6.62 -15.27
N ARG A 99 0.15 7.22 -15.47
CA ARG A 99 -0.13 8.61 -15.10
C ARG A 99 -0.16 8.81 -13.57
N LEU A 100 -0.78 7.87 -12.87
CA LEU A 100 -0.85 7.88 -11.41
C LEU A 100 0.55 7.68 -10.79
N ALA A 101 1.34 6.75 -11.34
CA ALA A 101 2.70 6.51 -10.90
C ALA A 101 3.60 7.74 -11.11
N ALA A 102 3.49 8.41 -12.26
CA ALA A 102 4.23 9.65 -12.52
C ALA A 102 3.82 10.77 -11.56
N ALA A 103 2.54 10.86 -11.21
CA ALA A 103 2.05 11.83 -10.23
C ALA A 103 2.60 11.55 -8.83
N ALA A 104 2.56 10.28 -8.42
CA ALA A 104 3.12 9.84 -7.13
C ALA A 104 4.64 10.05 -7.04
N ALA A 105 5.36 9.79 -8.13
CA ALA A 105 6.81 10.03 -8.20
C ALA A 105 7.15 11.49 -7.95
N ARG A 106 6.43 12.43 -8.58
CA ARG A 106 6.65 13.87 -8.34
C ARG A 106 6.48 14.28 -6.88
N VAL A 107 5.50 13.69 -6.19
CA VAL A 107 5.30 13.95 -4.75
C VAL A 107 6.48 13.43 -3.95
N LEU A 108 6.96 12.22 -4.24
CA LEU A 108 8.12 11.63 -3.58
C LEU A 108 9.39 12.44 -3.87
N ASP A 109 9.62 12.82 -5.12
CA ASP A 109 10.77 13.63 -5.53
C ASP A 109 10.80 14.97 -4.77
N GLY A 110 9.63 15.61 -4.59
CA GLY A 110 9.50 16.81 -3.78
C GLY A 110 9.89 16.60 -2.31
N HIS A 111 9.55 15.45 -1.72
CA HIS A 111 9.92 15.10 -0.34
C HIS A 111 11.41 14.74 -0.20
N LEU A 112 12.02 14.26 -1.26
CA LEU A 112 13.45 13.90 -1.30
C LEU A 112 14.33 15.01 -1.90
N ALA A 113 13.77 16.18 -2.16
CA ALA A 113 14.53 17.29 -2.69
C ALA A 113 15.69 17.66 -1.76
N GLY A 114 16.90 17.78 -2.31
CA GLY A 114 18.13 18.05 -1.56
C GLY A 114 18.85 16.84 -0.98
N PHE A 115 18.27 15.63 -1.11
CA PHE A 115 18.98 14.40 -0.76
C PHE A 115 19.92 13.97 -1.87
N ALA A 116 21.15 13.58 -1.49
CA ALA A 116 22.06 12.92 -2.41
C ALA A 116 21.58 11.48 -2.72
N PRO A 117 21.93 10.90 -3.88
CA PRO A 117 21.55 9.53 -4.20
C PRO A 117 21.94 8.50 -3.12
N ALA A 118 23.13 8.63 -2.54
CA ALA A 118 23.60 7.75 -1.45
C ALA A 118 22.76 7.89 -0.17
N GLU A 119 22.22 9.07 0.12
CA GLU A 119 21.33 9.29 1.27
C GLU A 119 19.97 8.64 1.05
N ILE A 120 19.45 8.68 -0.18
CA ILE A 120 18.21 8.00 -0.55
C ILE A 120 18.38 6.49 -0.42
N GLU A 121 19.49 5.94 -0.91
CA GLU A 121 19.79 4.51 -0.80
C GLU A 121 19.94 4.08 0.68
N ALA A 122 20.64 4.86 1.48
CA ALA A 122 20.77 4.60 2.92
C ALA A 122 19.40 4.64 3.63
N LEU A 123 18.55 5.63 3.31
CA LEU A 123 17.20 5.75 3.86
C LEU A 123 16.35 4.53 3.50
N GLN A 124 16.38 4.07 2.25
CA GLN A 124 15.69 2.85 1.81
C GLN A 124 16.16 1.63 2.61
N GLY A 125 17.46 1.48 2.79
CA GLY A 125 18.05 0.39 3.58
C GLY A 125 17.61 0.42 5.05
N TYR A 126 17.59 1.59 5.68
CA TYR A 126 17.13 1.71 7.07
C TYR A 126 15.65 1.40 7.23
N LEU A 127 14.80 1.92 6.35
CA LEU A 127 13.37 1.64 6.38
C LEU A 127 13.08 0.15 6.11
N GLY A 128 13.79 -0.46 5.16
CA GLY A 128 13.67 -1.90 4.87
C GLY A 128 14.02 -2.77 6.08
N ARG A 129 15.13 -2.47 6.77
CA ARG A 129 15.52 -3.16 8.01
C ARG A 129 14.50 -2.99 9.13
N MET A 130 13.94 -1.79 9.29
CA MET A 130 12.90 -1.55 10.31
C MET A 130 11.63 -2.35 10.03
N ILE A 131 11.21 -2.44 8.77
CA ILE A 131 10.05 -3.24 8.35
C ILE A 131 10.29 -4.73 8.64
N ALA A 132 11.44 -5.27 8.24
CA ALA A 132 11.80 -6.65 8.48
C ALA A 132 11.82 -7.01 9.97
N ASN A 133 12.44 -6.17 10.80
CA ASN A 133 12.48 -6.38 12.25
C ASN A 133 11.08 -6.35 12.88
N GLY A 134 10.18 -5.49 12.38
CA GLY A 134 8.80 -5.42 12.84
C GLY A 134 7.99 -6.69 12.53
N GLN A 135 8.20 -7.30 11.37
CA GLN A 135 7.54 -8.54 10.95
C GLN A 135 7.97 -9.72 11.84
N THR A 136 9.26 -9.87 12.11
CA THR A 136 9.80 -10.93 12.97
C THR A 136 9.25 -10.85 14.41
N GLN A 137 9.00 -9.66 14.93
CA GLN A 137 8.41 -9.50 16.27
C GLN A 137 6.91 -9.84 16.29
N GLY A 138 6.20 -9.65 15.19
CA GLY A 138 4.79 -10.02 15.04
C GLY A 138 4.59 -11.54 15.04
N GLU A 139 5.45 -12.27 14.34
CA GLU A 139 5.41 -13.73 14.26
C GLU A 139 5.70 -14.39 15.61
N ASN A 140 6.70 -13.91 16.36
CA ASN A 140 7.05 -14.42 17.67
C ASN A 140 5.97 -14.22 18.75
N ARG A 141 5.10 -13.21 18.59
CA ARG A 141 3.97 -13.01 19.51
C ARG A 141 2.80 -13.96 19.24
N HIS A 142 2.68 -14.48 18.02
CA HIS A 142 1.59 -15.41 17.66
C HIS A 142 1.92 -16.86 18.03
N THR A 143 3.19 -17.22 18.13
CA THR A 143 3.64 -18.55 18.52
C THR A 143 3.76 -18.77 20.02
N GLY A 144 3.67 -17.69 20.83
CA GLY A 144 3.86 -17.74 22.29
C GLY A 144 2.60 -17.99 23.13
N THR A 145 1.40 -18.20 22.55
CA THR A 145 0.14 -18.34 23.31
C THR A 145 -0.43 -19.77 23.29
N GLY A 146 0.41 -20.78 23.16
CA GLY A 146 0.04 -22.21 23.14
C GLY A 146 0.76 -23.02 24.20
N GLY A 147 0.66 -22.61 25.48
CA GLY A 147 1.26 -23.41 26.54
C GLY A 147 0.73 -22.99 27.90
N LYS A 148 -0.36 -23.60 28.31
CA LYS A 148 -0.68 -23.71 29.74
C LYS A 148 -1.19 -25.10 30.02
N PRO A 149 -0.62 -25.77 31.06
CA PRO A 149 -0.97 -27.13 31.48
C PRO A 149 -2.38 -27.21 32.05
#